data_d9a2a59b280e5b87c5ddf38e6eaaa7f7
#
_entry.id   d9a2a59b280e5b87c5ddf38e6eaaa7f7
#
_cell.length_a   1.000
_cell.length_b   1.000
_cell.length_c   1.000
_cell.angle_alpha   90.00
_cell.angle_beta   90.00
_cell.angle_gamma   90.00
#
_symmetry.space_group_name_H-M   'P 1'
#
loop_
_entity.id
_entity.type
_entity.pdbx_description
1 polymer ?
#
loop_
_entity_poly.entity_id
_entity_poly.type
_entity_poly.pdbx_seq_one_letter_code
_entity_poly.pdbx_strand_id
1 'polypeptide(L)'
;MGFKIAVVGATGNVGREMLNILSERGFPASQVIALASARSQGTEVSFGDSILKVQNLENYDFSDTDICLMSAGGTISQKWSPKIGAQGCVVIDNSSAWRYDADVPLIVPEVNPDAIVDFKKRNIIANPNCSTAQLVVALKPLHDVAKIKRVVVSTYQSVSGAGKEGMDELFTQTRAVFVADPVEAKKFTKRIAFNVIPHIDAFMEDGYTKEEWKVLAETKKMLDPKIKVTCTAVRVPVFIGHSESVNIEFENEITADQARDILRDAPGCLVIDKHENGGYITPLECAGEDATYISRIREDATVENGLNMWVVSDNLRKGAALNAIQIAELLVNRGLIKPRAAA
;
A
#
# COMPACT_ATOMS: atom_id res chain seq x y z
N MET A 1 -29.32 5.00 -4.61
CA MET A 1 -28.79 3.70 -5.10
C MET A 1 -27.31 3.66 -4.71
N GLY A 2 -26.84 2.56 -4.10
CA GLY A 2 -25.45 2.37 -3.73
C GLY A 2 -24.75 1.39 -4.67
N PHE A 3 -23.45 1.28 -4.53
CA PHE A 3 -22.61 0.39 -5.34
C PHE A 3 -22.59 -1.04 -4.77
N LYS A 4 -22.54 -2.03 -5.65
CA LYS A 4 -22.28 -3.42 -5.28
C LYS A 4 -20.79 -3.70 -5.36
N ILE A 5 -20.18 -4.10 -4.24
CA ILE A 5 -18.74 -4.27 -4.08
C ILE A 5 -18.40 -5.72 -3.78
N ALA A 6 -17.44 -6.28 -4.47
CA ALA A 6 -16.85 -7.57 -4.14
C ALA A 6 -15.42 -7.40 -3.59
N VAL A 7 -15.12 -8.04 -2.46
CA VAL A 7 -13.76 -8.10 -1.90
C VAL A 7 -13.23 -9.51 -2.09
N VAL A 8 -12.26 -9.66 -2.99
CA VAL A 8 -11.61 -10.95 -3.30
C VAL A 8 -10.36 -11.11 -2.44
N GLY A 9 -10.24 -12.23 -1.74
CA GLY A 9 -9.23 -12.44 -0.71
C GLY A 9 -9.67 -11.91 0.66
N ALA A 10 -10.98 -11.86 0.91
CA ALA A 10 -11.61 -11.29 2.11
C ALA A 10 -11.14 -11.89 3.44
N THR A 11 -10.57 -13.10 3.45
CA THR A 11 -10.05 -13.77 4.65
C THR A 11 -8.62 -13.40 5.00
N GLY A 12 -7.88 -12.74 4.08
CA GLY A 12 -6.51 -12.26 4.31
C GLY A 12 -6.47 -10.95 5.11
N ASN A 13 -5.28 -10.55 5.61
CA ASN A 13 -5.12 -9.32 6.40
C ASN A 13 -5.64 -8.09 5.66
N VAL A 14 -5.21 -7.89 4.42
CA VAL A 14 -5.62 -6.73 3.60
C VAL A 14 -7.10 -6.79 3.23
N GLY A 15 -7.63 -7.99 2.90
CA GLY A 15 -9.06 -8.13 2.59
C GLY A 15 -9.97 -7.82 3.77
N ARG A 16 -9.60 -8.24 4.98
CA ARG A 16 -10.30 -7.86 6.22
C ARG A 16 -10.23 -6.36 6.48
N GLU A 17 -9.06 -5.76 6.27
CA GLU A 17 -8.88 -4.32 6.43
C GLU A 17 -9.69 -3.52 5.39
N MET A 18 -9.82 -4.02 4.15
CA MET A 18 -10.72 -3.43 3.15
C MET A 18 -12.18 -3.41 3.64
N LEU A 19 -12.65 -4.51 4.23
CA LEU A 19 -14.00 -4.59 4.78
C LEU A 19 -14.18 -3.59 5.94
N ASN A 20 -13.20 -3.49 6.83
CA ASN A 20 -13.23 -2.54 7.94
C ASN A 20 -13.29 -1.09 7.44
N ILE A 21 -12.38 -0.70 6.54
CA ILE A 21 -12.30 0.67 6.01
C ILE A 21 -13.54 1.04 5.19
N LEU A 22 -14.10 0.14 4.39
CA LEU A 22 -15.37 0.38 3.69
C LEU A 22 -16.49 0.77 4.66
N SER A 23 -16.55 0.09 5.82
CA SER A 23 -17.53 0.37 6.87
C SER A 23 -17.21 1.67 7.62
N GLU A 24 -15.95 1.85 8.06
CA GLU A 24 -15.50 3.04 8.81
C GLU A 24 -15.75 4.33 8.02
N ARG A 25 -15.49 4.32 6.71
CA ARG A 25 -15.63 5.49 5.84
C ARG A 25 -17.05 5.69 5.31
N GLY A 26 -17.98 4.79 5.64
CA GLY A 26 -19.35 4.87 5.15
C GLY A 26 -19.43 4.88 3.62
N PHE A 27 -18.61 4.07 2.95
CA PHE A 27 -18.63 3.99 1.49
C PHE A 27 -20.06 3.69 1.00
N PRO A 28 -20.57 4.36 -0.06
CA PRO A 28 -21.95 4.24 -0.49
C PRO A 28 -22.24 2.88 -1.15
N ALA A 29 -22.04 1.80 -0.41
CA ALA A 29 -22.31 0.44 -0.84
C ALA A 29 -23.76 0.05 -0.59
N SER A 30 -24.45 -0.50 -1.60
CA SER A 30 -25.75 -1.17 -1.44
C SER A 30 -25.58 -2.61 -0.97
N GLN A 31 -24.47 -3.24 -1.36
CA GLN A 31 -24.14 -4.61 -1.00
C GLN A 31 -22.63 -4.81 -1.01
N VAL A 32 -22.12 -5.57 -0.05
CA VAL A 32 -20.71 -5.99 0.03
C VAL A 32 -20.65 -7.51 0.04
N ILE A 33 -19.84 -8.08 -0.85
CA ILE A 33 -19.67 -9.53 -1.03
C ILE A 33 -18.25 -9.91 -0.66
N ALA A 34 -18.09 -10.85 0.25
CA ALA A 34 -16.79 -11.41 0.63
C ALA A 34 -16.49 -12.67 -0.20
N LEU A 35 -15.40 -12.65 -0.96
CA LEU A 35 -15.00 -13.74 -1.86
C LEU A 35 -13.60 -14.28 -1.46
N ALA A 36 -13.44 -15.60 -1.53
CA ALA A 36 -12.15 -16.26 -1.38
C ALA A 36 -12.13 -17.61 -2.14
N SER A 37 -11.08 -18.41 -1.95
CA SER A 37 -10.99 -19.76 -2.51
C SER A 37 -12.03 -20.71 -1.90
N ALA A 38 -12.30 -21.82 -2.58
CA ALA A 38 -13.22 -22.89 -2.10
C ALA A 38 -12.87 -23.34 -0.67
N ARG A 39 -11.59 -23.37 -0.29
CA ARG A 39 -11.12 -23.74 1.07
C ARG A 39 -11.66 -22.81 2.17
N SER A 40 -11.91 -21.56 1.84
CA SER A 40 -12.43 -20.55 2.79
C SER A 40 -13.93 -20.32 2.67
N GLN A 41 -14.64 -21.03 1.79
CA GLN A 41 -16.07 -20.90 1.61
C GLN A 41 -16.82 -21.19 2.91
N GLY A 42 -17.78 -20.34 3.25
CA GLY A 42 -18.57 -20.44 4.48
C GLY A 42 -17.91 -19.85 5.73
N THR A 43 -16.61 -19.46 5.65
CA THR A 43 -15.96 -18.70 6.73
C THR A 43 -16.68 -17.36 6.94
N GLU A 44 -16.72 -16.88 8.15
CA GLU A 44 -17.32 -15.60 8.49
C GLU A 44 -16.24 -14.50 8.59
N VAL A 45 -16.56 -13.32 8.07
CA VAL A 45 -15.75 -12.11 8.18
C VAL A 45 -16.61 -10.93 8.61
N SER A 46 -16.05 -10.04 9.42
CA SER A 46 -16.78 -8.85 9.91
C SER A 46 -16.85 -7.76 8.83
N PHE A 47 -17.94 -7.03 8.79
CA PHE A 47 -18.15 -5.81 8.02
C PHE A 47 -18.96 -4.83 8.89
N GLY A 48 -18.28 -3.93 9.60
CA GLY A 48 -18.89 -3.12 10.65
C GLY A 48 -19.57 -4.02 11.69
N ASP A 49 -20.84 -3.73 11.98
CA ASP A 49 -21.66 -4.50 12.91
C ASP A 49 -22.26 -5.79 12.30
N SER A 50 -21.98 -6.04 11.03
CA SER A 50 -22.52 -7.18 10.30
C SER A 50 -21.47 -8.27 10.09
N ILE A 51 -21.94 -9.49 9.84
CA ILE A 51 -21.12 -10.65 9.49
C ILE A 51 -21.44 -11.08 8.07
N LEU A 52 -20.40 -11.20 7.24
CA LEU A 52 -20.52 -11.70 5.87
C LEU A 52 -20.01 -13.15 5.80
N LYS A 53 -20.77 -14.00 5.10
CA LYS A 53 -20.29 -15.35 4.75
C LYS A 53 -19.48 -15.29 3.47
N VAL A 54 -18.27 -15.83 3.52
CA VAL A 54 -17.38 -15.90 2.39
C VAL A 54 -17.91 -16.87 1.34
N GLN A 55 -18.03 -16.40 0.10
CA GLN A 55 -18.43 -17.18 -1.06
C GLN A 55 -17.20 -17.63 -1.87
N ASN A 56 -17.36 -18.68 -2.67
CA ASN A 56 -16.30 -19.14 -3.56
C ASN A 56 -16.19 -18.24 -4.79
N LEU A 57 -15.00 -17.67 -5.00
CA LEU A 57 -14.68 -16.83 -6.16
C LEU A 57 -14.98 -17.52 -7.50
N GLU A 58 -14.77 -18.84 -7.60
CA GLU A 58 -14.94 -19.58 -8.86
C GLU A 58 -16.40 -19.68 -9.32
N ASN A 59 -17.34 -19.53 -8.39
CA ASN A 59 -18.78 -19.67 -8.66
C ASN A 59 -19.51 -18.31 -8.68
N TYR A 60 -18.78 -17.19 -8.48
CA TYR A 60 -19.41 -15.88 -8.38
C TYR A 60 -19.48 -15.19 -9.76
N ASP A 61 -20.67 -14.68 -10.09
CA ASP A 61 -20.91 -13.87 -11.27
C ASP A 61 -20.76 -12.36 -10.96
N PHE A 62 -19.87 -11.68 -11.69
CA PHE A 62 -19.58 -10.27 -11.52
C PHE A 62 -20.43 -9.35 -12.42
N SER A 63 -21.36 -9.88 -13.19
CA SER A 63 -22.14 -9.13 -14.18
C SER A 63 -22.93 -7.96 -13.59
N ASP A 64 -23.36 -8.06 -12.32
CA ASP A 64 -24.08 -7.03 -11.57
C ASP A 64 -23.21 -6.33 -10.50
N THR A 65 -21.91 -6.59 -10.47
CA THR A 65 -20.97 -6.01 -9.51
C THR A 65 -20.31 -4.78 -10.11
N ASP A 66 -20.26 -3.67 -9.37
CA ASP A 66 -19.69 -2.41 -9.83
C ASP A 66 -18.19 -2.35 -9.64
N ILE A 67 -17.72 -2.72 -8.45
CA ILE A 67 -16.30 -2.62 -8.05
C ILE A 67 -15.85 -3.96 -7.46
N CYS A 68 -14.69 -4.41 -7.88
CA CYS A 68 -13.97 -5.55 -7.29
C CYS A 68 -12.65 -5.08 -6.65
N LEU A 69 -12.53 -5.23 -5.34
CA LEU A 69 -11.30 -5.03 -4.59
C LEU A 69 -10.53 -6.35 -4.57
N MET A 70 -9.44 -6.43 -5.37
CA MET A 70 -8.68 -7.66 -5.57
C MET A 70 -7.47 -7.73 -4.63
N SER A 71 -7.49 -8.65 -3.67
CA SER A 71 -6.42 -8.88 -2.70
C SER A 71 -6.05 -10.35 -2.51
N ALA A 72 -6.06 -11.13 -3.61
CA ALA A 72 -5.80 -12.59 -3.57
C ALA A 72 -4.43 -12.98 -4.16
N GLY A 73 -3.53 -12.02 -4.37
CA GLY A 73 -2.20 -12.23 -4.93
C GLY A 73 -2.14 -12.26 -6.46
N GLY A 74 -0.92 -12.14 -7.00
CA GLY A 74 -0.69 -11.90 -8.43
C GLY A 74 -1.24 -12.99 -9.36
N THR A 75 -1.03 -14.26 -9.04
CA THR A 75 -1.51 -15.39 -9.86
C THR A 75 -3.03 -15.41 -9.98
N ILE A 76 -3.75 -15.17 -8.89
CA ILE A 76 -5.21 -15.10 -8.89
C ILE A 76 -5.67 -13.88 -9.67
N SER A 77 -5.02 -12.74 -9.46
CA SER A 77 -5.35 -11.51 -10.18
C SER A 77 -5.16 -11.66 -11.69
N GLN A 78 -4.04 -12.22 -12.15
CA GLN A 78 -3.80 -12.47 -13.57
C GLN A 78 -4.88 -13.34 -14.21
N LYS A 79 -5.38 -14.36 -13.47
CA LYS A 79 -6.46 -15.25 -13.93
C LYS A 79 -7.82 -14.55 -13.97
N TRP A 80 -8.13 -13.73 -12.96
CA TRP A 80 -9.48 -13.27 -12.72
C TRP A 80 -9.75 -11.81 -13.11
N SER A 81 -8.79 -10.89 -12.90
CA SER A 81 -9.03 -9.47 -13.16
C SER A 81 -9.47 -9.16 -14.60
N PRO A 82 -8.88 -9.77 -15.65
CA PRO A 82 -9.35 -9.56 -17.01
C PRO A 82 -10.79 -10.09 -17.25
N LYS A 83 -11.15 -11.21 -16.62
CA LYS A 83 -12.51 -11.79 -16.76
C LYS A 83 -13.55 -10.93 -16.06
N ILE A 84 -13.21 -10.39 -14.90
CA ILE A 84 -14.05 -9.47 -14.12
C ILE A 84 -14.21 -8.15 -14.88
N GLY A 85 -13.11 -7.60 -15.39
CA GLY A 85 -13.13 -6.37 -16.19
C GLY A 85 -13.94 -6.50 -17.48
N ALA A 86 -13.89 -7.68 -18.15
CA ALA A 86 -14.67 -7.95 -19.33
C ALA A 86 -16.19 -8.00 -19.07
N GLN A 87 -16.62 -8.31 -17.83
CA GLN A 87 -18.01 -8.19 -17.39
C GLN A 87 -18.39 -6.75 -17.04
N GLY A 88 -17.45 -5.80 -17.20
CA GLY A 88 -17.65 -4.37 -16.96
C GLY A 88 -17.50 -3.95 -15.49
N CYS A 89 -17.21 -4.87 -14.56
CA CYS A 89 -16.85 -4.55 -13.19
C CYS A 89 -15.46 -3.92 -13.15
N VAL A 90 -15.27 -2.83 -12.39
CA VAL A 90 -13.95 -2.19 -12.24
C VAL A 90 -13.15 -2.90 -11.16
N VAL A 91 -11.98 -3.41 -11.52
CA VAL A 91 -11.06 -4.09 -10.59
C VAL A 91 -10.04 -3.11 -10.06
N ILE A 92 -9.92 -3.00 -8.74
CA ILE A 92 -8.82 -2.30 -8.05
C ILE A 92 -7.92 -3.38 -7.44
N ASP A 93 -6.72 -3.53 -8.00
CA ASP A 93 -5.83 -4.66 -7.72
C ASP A 93 -4.66 -4.29 -6.83
N ASN A 94 -4.57 -4.92 -5.68
CA ASN A 94 -3.47 -4.76 -4.73
C ASN A 94 -2.21 -5.58 -5.07
N SER A 95 -2.29 -6.51 -6.03
CA SER A 95 -1.14 -7.32 -6.40
C SER A 95 -0.15 -6.54 -7.32
N SER A 96 1.00 -7.13 -7.58
CA SER A 96 1.96 -6.56 -8.53
C SER A 96 1.66 -6.92 -9.99
N ALA A 97 0.56 -7.64 -10.28
CA ALA A 97 0.30 -8.23 -11.58
C ALA A 97 0.17 -7.19 -12.71
N TRP A 98 -0.39 -6.02 -12.41
CA TRP A 98 -0.77 -5.02 -13.41
C TRP A 98 -0.02 -3.69 -13.31
N ARG A 99 0.80 -3.50 -12.27
CA ARG A 99 1.46 -2.21 -11.97
C ARG A 99 2.32 -1.68 -13.10
N TYR A 100 2.88 -2.59 -13.92
CA TYR A 100 3.83 -2.27 -15.01
C TYR A 100 3.19 -2.36 -16.39
N ASP A 101 1.92 -2.76 -16.47
CA ASP A 101 1.15 -2.75 -17.72
C ASP A 101 0.89 -1.30 -18.13
N ALA A 102 1.14 -0.98 -19.44
CA ALA A 102 0.98 0.37 -19.97
C ALA A 102 -0.49 0.81 -20.05
N ASP A 103 -1.41 -0.16 -20.16
CA ASP A 103 -2.85 0.08 -20.27
C ASP A 103 -3.57 0.06 -18.91
N VAL A 104 -2.83 -0.14 -17.81
CA VAL A 104 -3.36 -0.15 -16.45
C VAL A 104 -2.78 1.02 -15.66
N PRO A 105 -3.61 1.97 -15.21
CA PRO A 105 -3.13 3.06 -14.37
C PRO A 105 -2.73 2.56 -12.99
N LEU A 106 -1.59 3.08 -12.50
CA LEU A 106 -1.08 2.88 -11.15
C LEU A 106 -1.40 4.12 -10.33
N ILE A 107 -2.25 4.03 -9.31
CA ILE A 107 -2.89 5.20 -8.71
C ILE A 107 -2.62 5.30 -7.21
N VAL A 108 -2.20 6.50 -6.80
CA VAL A 108 -2.30 7.03 -5.44
C VAL A 108 -3.11 8.33 -5.53
N PRO A 109 -4.33 8.40 -4.96
CA PRO A 109 -5.23 9.53 -5.17
C PRO A 109 -4.63 10.90 -4.80
N GLU A 110 -3.75 10.98 -3.82
CA GLU A 110 -3.06 12.22 -3.42
C GLU A 110 -1.93 12.62 -4.39
N VAL A 111 -1.53 11.73 -5.30
CA VAL A 111 -0.33 11.90 -6.14
C VAL A 111 -0.68 12.13 -7.61
N ASN A 112 -1.46 11.21 -8.20
CA ASN A 112 -1.74 11.20 -9.63
C ASN A 112 -3.22 10.87 -9.95
N PRO A 113 -4.20 11.57 -9.33
CA PRO A 113 -5.62 11.24 -9.46
C PRO A 113 -6.14 11.33 -10.90
N ASP A 114 -5.50 12.14 -11.76
CA ASP A 114 -5.97 12.34 -13.13
C ASP A 114 -5.70 11.13 -14.04
N ALA A 115 -4.68 10.33 -13.74
CA ALA A 115 -4.39 9.12 -14.48
C ALA A 115 -5.47 8.03 -14.35
N ILE A 116 -6.41 8.19 -13.41
CA ILE A 116 -7.47 7.20 -13.17
C ILE A 116 -8.35 6.97 -14.40
N VAL A 117 -8.53 7.96 -15.30
CA VAL A 117 -9.38 7.85 -16.49
C VAL A 117 -8.95 6.73 -17.44
N ASP A 118 -7.69 6.32 -17.38
CA ASP A 118 -7.12 5.25 -18.18
C ASP A 118 -7.63 3.85 -17.79
N PHE A 119 -8.33 3.70 -16.65
CA PHE A 119 -8.92 2.41 -16.25
C PHE A 119 -9.86 1.84 -17.31
N LYS A 120 -10.48 2.70 -18.12
CA LYS A 120 -11.43 2.32 -19.18
C LYS A 120 -10.83 1.40 -20.23
N LYS A 121 -9.50 1.37 -20.38
CA LYS A 121 -8.82 0.50 -21.33
C LYS A 121 -8.99 -0.98 -21.00
N ARG A 122 -8.98 -1.34 -19.71
CA ARG A 122 -9.06 -2.73 -19.22
C ARG A 122 -10.06 -2.97 -18.09
N ASN A 123 -10.70 -1.94 -17.56
CA ASN A 123 -11.45 -1.95 -16.30
C ASN A 123 -10.61 -2.47 -15.11
N ILE A 124 -9.30 -2.20 -15.13
CA ILE A 124 -8.36 -2.55 -14.06
C ILE A 124 -7.59 -1.30 -13.66
N ILE A 125 -7.44 -1.11 -12.35
CA ILE A 125 -6.60 -0.09 -11.72
C ILE A 125 -5.62 -0.81 -10.79
N ALA A 126 -4.34 -0.50 -10.89
CA ALA A 126 -3.33 -1.06 -10.01
C ALA A 126 -3.14 -0.18 -8.77
N ASN A 127 -3.09 -0.82 -7.61
CA ASN A 127 -2.66 -0.25 -6.34
C ASN A 127 -1.16 -0.48 -6.18
N PRO A 128 -0.35 0.52 -5.77
CA PRO A 128 1.10 0.41 -5.71
C PRO A 128 1.60 -0.54 -4.62
N ASN A 129 2.89 -0.76 -4.59
CA ASN A 129 3.60 -1.39 -3.47
C ASN A 129 3.41 -0.57 -2.19
N CYS A 130 3.33 -1.26 -1.04
CA CYS A 130 3.02 -0.62 0.23
C CYS A 130 4.04 0.45 0.66
N SER A 131 5.34 0.19 0.44
CA SER A 131 6.38 1.19 0.70
C SER A 131 6.29 2.34 -0.31
N THR A 132 6.09 2.04 -1.59
CA THR A 132 5.97 3.08 -2.62
C THR A 132 4.79 4.01 -2.37
N ALA A 133 3.65 3.50 -1.89
CA ALA A 133 2.45 4.32 -1.64
C ALA A 133 2.75 5.46 -0.67
N GLN A 134 3.32 5.17 0.50
CA GLN A 134 3.66 6.20 1.50
C GLN A 134 4.79 7.12 1.02
N LEU A 135 5.79 6.55 0.33
CA LEU A 135 6.91 7.32 -0.21
C LEU A 135 6.44 8.41 -1.17
N VAL A 136 5.61 8.06 -2.17
CA VAL A 136 5.18 9.04 -3.18
C VAL A 136 4.22 10.09 -2.62
N VAL A 137 3.44 9.77 -1.57
CA VAL A 137 2.62 10.76 -0.86
C VAL A 137 3.50 11.85 -0.24
N ALA A 138 4.62 11.46 0.39
CA ALA A 138 5.57 12.42 0.96
C ALA A 138 6.39 13.16 -0.12
N LEU A 139 6.73 12.49 -1.23
CA LEU A 139 7.57 13.08 -2.28
C LEU A 139 6.81 14.05 -3.20
N LYS A 140 5.53 13.78 -3.51
CA LYS A 140 4.76 14.55 -4.50
C LYS A 140 4.73 16.05 -4.22
N PRO A 141 4.33 16.53 -3.03
CA PRO A 141 4.25 17.96 -2.76
C PRO A 141 5.61 18.65 -2.86
N LEU A 142 6.68 17.98 -2.45
CA LEU A 142 8.04 18.51 -2.55
C LEU A 142 8.54 18.52 -4.00
N HIS A 143 8.19 17.48 -4.79
CA HIS A 143 8.53 17.43 -6.21
C HIS A 143 7.86 18.55 -7.02
N ASP A 144 6.62 18.89 -6.68
CA ASP A 144 5.89 19.96 -7.37
C ASP A 144 6.56 21.33 -7.20
N VAL A 145 7.16 21.58 -6.05
CA VAL A 145 7.80 22.87 -5.73
C VAL A 145 9.28 22.90 -6.17
N ALA A 146 10.06 21.89 -5.79
CA ALA A 146 11.53 21.95 -5.90
C ALA A 146 12.13 20.98 -6.94
N LYS A 147 11.34 20.12 -7.58
CA LYS A 147 11.75 19.10 -8.56
C LYS A 147 12.81 18.14 -8.01
N ILE A 148 12.38 16.95 -7.69
CA ILE A 148 13.27 15.90 -7.20
C ILE A 148 14.15 15.39 -8.34
N LYS A 149 15.45 15.36 -8.08
CA LYS A 149 16.50 14.86 -8.96
C LYS A 149 16.90 13.42 -8.60
N ARG A 150 17.00 13.15 -7.29
CA ARG A 150 17.44 11.84 -6.77
C ARG A 150 16.77 11.52 -5.43
N VAL A 151 16.47 10.24 -5.22
CA VAL A 151 15.98 9.69 -3.95
C VAL A 151 16.81 8.48 -3.57
N VAL A 152 17.29 8.45 -2.33
CA VAL A 152 17.86 7.28 -1.68
C VAL A 152 16.94 6.91 -0.53
N VAL A 153 16.39 5.69 -0.56
CA VAL A 153 15.48 5.23 0.48
C VAL A 153 15.95 3.92 1.08
N SER A 154 15.97 3.86 2.41
CA SER A 154 16.10 2.61 3.17
C SER A 154 14.78 2.35 3.87
N THR A 155 14.15 1.21 3.57
CA THR A 155 12.88 0.86 4.20
C THR A 155 13.10 -0.04 5.42
N TYR A 156 12.21 0.09 6.41
CA TYR A 156 12.12 -0.76 7.60
C TYR A 156 10.72 -1.34 7.62
N GLN A 157 10.54 -2.49 6.91
CA GLN A 157 9.23 -3.05 6.62
C GLN A 157 8.80 -4.07 7.66
N SER A 158 7.62 -3.87 8.22
CA SER A 158 6.97 -4.77 9.18
C SER A 158 6.62 -6.12 8.56
N VAL A 159 6.49 -7.14 9.40
CA VAL A 159 6.20 -8.53 8.98
C VAL A 159 4.79 -8.73 8.41
N SER A 160 3.84 -7.84 8.69
CA SER A 160 2.48 -7.88 8.12
C SER A 160 2.48 -7.79 6.59
N GLY A 161 3.50 -7.14 5.99
CA GLY A 161 3.70 -7.12 4.54
C GLY A 161 3.97 -8.51 3.92
N ALA A 162 4.41 -9.49 4.73
CA ALA A 162 4.55 -10.90 4.35
C ALA A 162 3.27 -11.73 4.65
N GLY A 163 2.18 -11.07 5.05
CA GLY A 163 0.90 -11.70 5.39
C GLY A 163 0.85 -12.28 6.80
N LYS A 164 -0.24 -13.01 7.08
CA LYS A 164 -0.48 -13.63 8.41
C LYS A 164 0.68 -14.53 8.83
N GLU A 165 1.21 -15.33 7.91
CA GLU A 165 2.32 -16.25 8.20
C GLU A 165 3.56 -15.52 8.73
N GLY A 166 3.88 -14.33 8.20
CA GLY A 166 4.99 -13.51 8.68
C GLY A 166 4.76 -13.00 10.11
N MET A 167 3.53 -12.60 10.43
CA MET A 167 3.15 -12.15 11.77
C MET A 167 3.21 -13.33 12.77
N ASP A 168 2.66 -14.48 12.40
CA ASP A 168 2.68 -15.69 13.23
C ASP A 168 4.12 -16.16 13.48
N GLU A 169 5.01 -16.06 12.48
CA GLU A 169 6.42 -16.45 12.63
C GLU A 169 7.14 -15.50 13.60
N LEU A 170 6.98 -14.18 13.48
CA LEU A 170 7.58 -13.24 14.43
C LEU A 170 7.09 -13.52 15.87
N PHE A 171 5.79 -13.71 16.06
CA PHE A 171 5.22 -14.01 17.37
C PHE A 171 5.79 -15.30 17.96
N THR A 172 5.79 -16.38 17.16
CA THR A 172 6.27 -17.70 17.60
C THR A 172 7.76 -17.68 17.93
N GLN A 173 8.58 -17.08 17.06
CA GLN A 173 10.02 -16.94 17.29
C GLN A 173 10.33 -16.09 18.52
N THR A 174 9.59 -14.98 18.73
CA THR A 174 9.79 -14.14 19.91
C THR A 174 9.53 -14.92 21.18
N ARG A 175 8.42 -15.67 21.24
CA ARG A 175 8.10 -16.53 22.39
C ARG A 175 9.15 -17.62 22.60
N ALA A 176 9.59 -18.30 21.54
CA ALA A 176 10.57 -19.37 21.61
C ALA A 176 11.91 -18.90 22.20
N VAL A 177 12.37 -17.70 21.84
CA VAL A 177 13.60 -17.11 22.41
C VAL A 177 13.52 -16.99 23.93
N PHE A 178 12.38 -16.52 24.47
CA PHE A 178 12.22 -16.33 25.92
C PHE A 178 12.08 -17.62 26.73
N VAL A 179 11.65 -18.71 26.10
CA VAL A 179 11.52 -20.02 26.76
C VAL A 179 12.63 -21.02 26.37
N ALA A 180 13.66 -20.53 25.67
CA ALA A 180 14.78 -21.31 25.17
C ALA A 180 14.38 -22.50 24.25
N ASP A 181 13.26 -22.36 23.53
CA ASP A 181 12.85 -23.34 22.53
C ASP A 181 13.63 -23.13 21.21
N PRO A 182 13.75 -24.18 20.38
CA PRO A 182 14.34 -24.03 19.04
C PRO A 182 13.62 -23.02 18.20
N VAL A 183 14.37 -22.14 17.50
CA VAL A 183 13.83 -21.11 16.61
C VAL A 183 14.11 -21.48 15.16
N GLU A 184 13.06 -21.69 14.38
CA GLU A 184 13.14 -22.00 12.95
C GLU A 184 12.69 -20.79 12.12
N ALA A 185 13.39 -20.52 11.02
CA ALA A 185 12.96 -19.59 9.97
C ALA A 185 12.19 -20.39 8.91
N LYS A 186 10.92 -20.04 8.65
CA LYS A 186 10.03 -20.72 7.68
C LYS A 186 9.56 -19.78 6.57
N LYS A 187 9.04 -18.61 6.95
CA LYS A 187 8.57 -17.58 6.02
C LYS A 187 9.70 -16.65 5.59
N PHE A 188 10.58 -16.31 6.51
CA PHE A 188 11.73 -15.45 6.24
C PHE A 188 12.99 -16.28 6.01
N THR A 189 13.97 -15.70 5.33
CA THR A 189 15.25 -16.36 5.00
C THR A 189 16.15 -16.59 6.21
N LYS A 190 15.92 -15.83 7.28
CA LYS A 190 16.61 -15.91 8.57
C LYS A 190 15.61 -15.63 9.69
N ARG A 191 16.00 -15.94 10.95
CA ARG A 191 15.21 -15.56 12.13
C ARG A 191 14.93 -14.06 12.10
N ILE A 192 13.64 -13.70 12.18
CA ILE A 192 13.21 -12.30 12.21
C ILE A 192 13.15 -11.74 13.64
N ALA A 193 12.77 -12.56 14.64
CA ALA A 193 12.72 -12.11 16.02
C ALA A 193 14.09 -11.58 16.48
N PHE A 194 14.11 -10.32 16.94
CA PHE A 194 15.30 -9.59 17.38
C PHE A 194 16.39 -9.46 16.30
N ASN A 195 15.99 -9.34 15.02
CA ASN A 195 16.91 -9.25 13.88
C ASN A 195 16.38 -8.32 12.81
N VAL A 196 17.26 -7.85 11.92
CA VAL A 196 16.94 -7.15 10.70
C VAL A 196 17.44 -7.93 9.49
N ILE A 197 16.63 -8.05 8.44
CA ILE A 197 16.93 -8.88 7.27
C ILE A 197 16.92 -7.96 6.03
N PRO A 198 18.08 -7.61 5.44
CA PRO A 198 18.16 -6.76 4.24
C PRO A 198 17.87 -7.57 2.98
N HIS A 199 16.72 -8.23 2.96
CA HIS A 199 16.28 -9.08 1.85
C HIS A 199 14.77 -9.26 1.89
N ILE A 200 14.08 -8.70 0.90
CA ILE A 200 12.64 -8.86 0.69
C ILE A 200 12.40 -9.20 -0.78
N ASP A 201 11.67 -10.30 -1.05
CA ASP A 201 11.40 -10.84 -2.37
C ASP A 201 12.68 -11.44 -3.05
N ALA A 202 12.61 -11.82 -4.30
CA ALA A 202 13.70 -12.49 -5.02
C ALA A 202 14.80 -11.52 -5.46
N PHE A 203 16.05 -11.99 -5.47
CA PHE A 203 17.15 -11.24 -6.09
C PHE A 203 17.01 -11.19 -7.61
N MET A 204 17.41 -10.07 -8.18
CA MET A 204 17.54 -9.82 -9.61
C MET A 204 19.02 -9.89 -10.03
N GLU A 205 19.29 -9.91 -11.33
CA GLU A 205 20.65 -10.07 -11.89
C GLU A 205 21.59 -8.90 -11.54
N ASP A 206 21.04 -7.71 -11.30
CA ASP A 206 21.79 -6.50 -10.95
C ASP A 206 22.10 -6.39 -9.44
N GLY A 207 21.71 -7.40 -8.64
CA GLY A 207 21.92 -7.45 -7.20
C GLY A 207 20.82 -6.77 -6.38
N TYR A 208 19.89 -6.04 -6.99
CA TYR A 208 18.68 -5.57 -6.32
C TYR A 208 17.72 -6.72 -6.03
N THR A 209 16.86 -6.54 -5.03
CA THR A 209 15.70 -7.42 -4.88
C THR A 209 14.52 -6.89 -5.70
N LYS A 210 13.59 -7.78 -6.01
CA LYS A 210 12.36 -7.38 -6.71
C LYS A 210 11.54 -6.35 -5.92
N GLU A 211 11.59 -6.40 -4.59
CA GLU A 211 10.95 -5.40 -3.74
C GLU A 211 11.56 -4.01 -3.94
N GLU A 212 12.88 -3.91 -3.95
CA GLU A 212 13.61 -2.67 -4.21
C GLU A 212 13.31 -2.13 -5.60
N TRP A 213 13.32 -2.99 -6.61
CA TRP A 213 12.98 -2.64 -7.98
C TRP A 213 11.54 -2.07 -8.11
N LYS A 214 10.57 -2.62 -7.36
CA LYS A 214 9.19 -2.08 -7.34
C LYS A 214 9.19 -0.63 -6.88
N VAL A 215 9.90 -0.30 -5.82
CA VAL A 215 9.99 1.09 -5.31
C VAL A 215 10.56 2.01 -6.39
N LEU A 216 11.62 1.59 -7.09
CA LEU A 216 12.23 2.38 -8.16
C LEU A 216 11.27 2.61 -9.33
N ALA A 217 10.69 1.52 -9.84
CA ALA A 217 9.87 1.54 -11.05
C ALA A 217 8.53 2.26 -10.81
N GLU A 218 7.90 2.02 -9.67
CA GLU A 218 6.60 2.59 -9.34
C GLU A 218 6.70 4.10 -9.01
N THR A 219 7.75 4.53 -8.28
CA THR A 219 8.02 5.95 -8.04
C THR A 219 8.15 6.72 -9.35
N LYS A 220 8.94 6.19 -10.30
CA LYS A 220 9.11 6.80 -11.62
C LYS A 220 7.80 6.85 -12.42
N LYS A 221 7.00 5.79 -12.35
CA LYS A 221 5.72 5.72 -13.08
C LYS A 221 4.70 6.73 -12.56
N MET A 222 4.67 6.97 -11.24
CA MET A 222 3.67 7.83 -10.62
C MET A 222 4.07 9.30 -10.50
N LEU A 223 5.37 9.61 -10.37
CA LEU A 223 5.88 10.98 -10.22
C LEU A 223 6.53 11.50 -11.51
N ASP A 224 7.76 11.09 -11.77
CA ASP A 224 8.53 11.52 -12.93
C ASP A 224 9.56 10.44 -13.31
N PRO A 225 9.58 9.98 -14.57
CA PRO A 225 10.54 8.97 -15.04
C PRO A 225 12.00 9.41 -14.98
N LYS A 226 12.28 10.71 -14.83
CA LYS A 226 13.64 11.27 -14.74
C LYS A 226 14.25 11.13 -13.35
N ILE A 227 13.44 10.95 -12.31
CA ILE A 227 13.93 10.81 -10.93
C ILE A 227 14.85 9.60 -10.83
N LYS A 228 16.05 9.80 -10.29
CA LYS A 228 16.96 8.71 -9.96
C LYS A 228 16.61 8.17 -8.58
N VAL A 229 16.22 6.90 -8.51
CA VAL A 229 15.81 6.25 -7.26
C VAL A 229 16.69 5.06 -6.99
N THR A 230 17.15 4.88 -5.76
CA THR A 230 17.75 3.65 -5.25
C THR A 230 17.13 3.29 -3.90
N CYS A 231 16.97 2.00 -3.65
CA CYS A 231 16.28 1.49 -2.45
C CYS A 231 17.09 0.34 -1.84
N THR A 232 17.09 0.28 -0.51
CA THR A 232 17.48 -0.90 0.26
C THR A 232 16.28 -1.33 1.10
N ALA A 233 15.71 -2.49 0.82
CA ALA A 233 14.53 -2.99 1.51
C ALA A 233 14.90 -3.94 2.66
N VAL A 234 14.55 -3.55 3.89
CA VAL A 234 14.89 -4.28 5.11
C VAL A 234 13.63 -4.76 5.81
N ARG A 235 13.54 -6.04 6.15
CA ARG A 235 12.51 -6.59 7.02
C ARG A 235 12.92 -6.43 8.48
N VAL A 236 12.03 -5.87 9.30
CA VAL A 236 12.25 -5.61 10.72
C VAL A 236 11.23 -6.34 11.60
N PRO A 237 11.55 -6.64 12.88
CA PRO A 237 10.67 -7.37 13.79
C PRO A 237 9.58 -6.47 14.39
N VAL A 238 8.81 -5.84 13.52
CA VAL A 238 7.65 -4.98 13.81
C VAL A 238 6.42 -5.62 13.18
N PHE A 239 5.30 -5.66 13.88
CA PHE A 239 4.09 -6.31 13.37
C PHE A 239 3.43 -5.53 12.25
N ILE A 240 3.13 -4.25 12.45
CA ILE A 240 2.43 -3.37 11.50
C ILE A 240 3.17 -2.03 11.41
N GLY A 241 3.08 -1.38 10.24
CA GLY A 241 3.70 -0.10 9.98
C GLY A 241 5.06 -0.23 9.29
N HIS A 242 5.19 0.38 8.10
CA HIS A 242 6.46 0.51 7.40
C HIS A 242 7.07 1.87 7.67
N SER A 243 8.37 1.89 7.92
CA SER A 243 9.12 3.12 8.06
C SER A 243 10.15 3.26 6.95
N GLU A 244 10.53 4.48 6.63
CA GLU A 244 11.49 4.79 5.59
C GLU A 244 12.40 5.92 6.03
N SER A 245 13.71 5.72 5.88
CA SER A 245 14.70 6.79 5.90
C SER A 245 14.92 7.26 4.47
N VAL A 246 14.54 8.49 4.19
CA VAL A 246 14.53 9.06 2.84
C VAL A 246 15.51 10.21 2.75
N ASN A 247 16.46 10.13 1.80
CA ASN A 247 17.35 11.21 1.41
C ASN A 247 16.95 11.68 0.01
N ILE A 248 16.79 12.98 -0.17
CA ILE A 248 16.30 13.58 -1.41
C ILE A 248 17.24 14.69 -1.85
N GLU A 249 17.61 14.70 -3.13
CA GLU A 249 18.30 15.79 -3.79
C GLU A 249 17.34 16.46 -4.79
N PHE A 250 17.27 17.79 -4.75
CA PHE A 250 16.37 18.59 -5.58
C PHE A 250 17.13 19.38 -6.66
N GLU A 251 16.41 19.79 -7.71
CA GLU A 251 16.93 20.73 -8.72
C GLU A 251 16.96 22.17 -8.20
N ASN A 252 15.95 22.54 -7.41
CA ASN A 252 15.79 23.89 -6.86
C ASN A 252 15.98 23.86 -5.34
N GLU A 253 16.41 24.99 -4.80
CA GLU A 253 16.59 25.18 -3.37
C GLU A 253 15.27 24.98 -2.60
N ILE A 254 15.34 24.25 -1.50
CA ILE A 254 14.27 24.07 -0.54
C ILE A 254 14.84 23.87 0.86
N THR A 255 14.38 24.66 1.82
CA THR A 255 14.80 24.52 3.21
C THR A 255 13.95 23.48 3.95
N ALA A 256 14.45 22.98 5.08
CA ALA A 256 13.71 22.06 5.93
C ALA A 256 12.41 22.69 6.48
N ASP A 257 12.40 23.99 6.78
CA ASP A 257 11.20 24.70 7.24
C ASP A 257 10.16 24.83 6.12
N GLN A 258 10.58 25.19 4.92
CA GLN A 258 9.69 25.20 3.75
C GLN A 258 9.10 23.81 3.47
N ALA A 259 9.90 22.76 3.57
CA ALA A 259 9.42 21.39 3.38
C ALA A 259 8.39 21.00 4.45
N ARG A 260 8.57 21.39 5.74
CA ARG A 260 7.58 21.17 6.80
C ARG A 260 6.25 21.85 6.50
N ASP A 261 6.30 23.09 6.05
CA ASP A 261 5.08 23.85 5.74
C ASP A 261 4.34 23.25 4.55
N ILE A 262 5.06 22.93 3.45
CA ILE A 262 4.49 22.26 2.28
C ILE A 262 3.83 20.92 2.67
N LEU A 263 4.50 20.12 3.49
CA LEU A 263 4.01 18.81 3.89
C LEU A 263 2.83 18.87 4.88
N ARG A 264 2.72 19.92 5.71
CA ARG A 264 1.56 20.13 6.60
C ARG A 264 0.29 20.39 5.84
N ASP A 265 0.37 21.07 4.70
CA ASP A 265 -0.76 21.40 3.85
C ASP A 265 -1.08 20.30 2.82
N ALA A 266 -0.20 19.31 2.69
CA ALA A 266 -0.33 18.27 1.68
C ALA A 266 -1.35 17.18 2.06
N PRO A 267 -2.22 16.76 1.13
CA PRO A 267 -3.20 15.71 1.40
C PRO A 267 -2.53 14.39 1.75
N GLY A 268 -3.06 13.72 2.77
CA GLY A 268 -2.56 12.43 3.24
C GLY A 268 -1.29 12.50 4.11
N CYS A 269 -0.66 13.66 4.23
CA CYS A 269 0.52 13.90 5.07
C CYS A 269 0.13 14.41 6.47
N LEU A 270 0.88 13.97 7.49
CA LEU A 270 0.80 14.51 8.83
C LEU A 270 2.21 14.69 9.39
N VAL A 271 2.62 15.95 9.63
CA VAL A 271 3.97 16.27 10.08
C VAL A 271 4.01 16.32 11.61
N ILE A 272 4.77 15.38 12.20
CA ILE A 272 5.10 15.36 13.63
C ILE A 272 6.63 15.41 13.72
N ASP A 273 7.17 16.61 13.77
CA ASP A 273 8.61 16.85 13.68
C ASP A 273 9.07 17.87 14.73
N LYS A 274 9.18 17.41 15.97
CA LYS A 274 9.68 18.22 17.08
C LYS A 274 11.12 17.78 17.41
N HIS A 275 11.99 18.74 17.64
CA HIS A 275 13.39 18.48 18.00
C HIS A 275 13.53 18.25 19.50
N GLU A 276 12.75 17.28 20.02
CA GLU A 276 12.69 16.86 21.42
C GLU A 276 12.62 15.34 21.54
N ASN A 277 12.78 14.81 22.73
CA ASN A 277 12.67 13.39 23.01
C ASN A 277 11.25 12.89 22.67
N GLY A 278 11.15 11.90 21.76
CA GLY A 278 9.87 11.35 21.32
C GLY A 278 9.08 12.26 20.35
N GLY A 279 9.66 13.32 19.83
CA GLY A 279 8.99 14.27 18.93
C GLY A 279 8.85 13.77 17.47
N TYR A 280 8.71 12.47 17.26
CA TYR A 280 8.58 11.79 15.97
C TYR A 280 7.63 10.60 16.09
N ILE A 281 7.18 10.05 14.97
CA ILE A 281 6.28 8.89 14.93
C ILE A 281 7.04 7.63 14.56
N THR A 282 6.69 6.51 15.19
CA THR A 282 7.18 5.16 14.92
C THR A 282 6.06 4.26 14.40
N PRO A 283 6.36 3.05 13.91
CA PRO A 283 5.33 2.11 13.47
C PRO A 283 4.26 1.80 14.54
N LEU A 284 4.63 1.88 15.82
CA LEU A 284 3.71 1.54 16.90
C LEU A 284 2.54 2.53 17.00
N GLU A 285 2.81 3.83 16.83
CA GLU A 285 1.79 4.87 16.88
C GLU A 285 1.00 4.98 15.58
N CYS A 286 1.58 4.61 14.43
CA CYS A 286 0.89 4.72 13.15
C CYS A 286 -0.02 3.52 12.82
N ALA A 287 0.08 2.42 13.56
CA ALA A 287 -0.75 1.23 13.33
C ALA A 287 -2.24 1.55 13.57
N GLY A 288 -3.07 1.30 12.56
CA GLY A 288 -4.50 1.63 12.55
C GLY A 288 -4.84 3.05 12.06
N GLU A 289 -3.84 3.88 11.75
CA GLU A 289 -4.04 5.25 11.30
C GLU A 289 -3.97 5.38 9.77
N ASP A 290 -4.69 6.36 9.21
CA ASP A 290 -4.80 6.57 7.76
C ASP A 290 -3.66 7.41 7.19
N ALA A 291 -3.03 8.25 8.01
CA ALA A 291 -2.07 9.24 7.55
C ALA A 291 -0.70 8.62 7.21
N THR A 292 0.01 9.29 6.31
CA THR A 292 1.44 9.15 6.13
C THR A 292 2.13 10.17 7.04
N TYR A 293 2.79 9.69 8.08
CA TYR A 293 3.48 10.53 9.06
C TYR A 293 4.88 10.87 8.60
N ILE A 294 5.27 12.14 8.76
CA ILE A 294 6.58 12.64 8.36
C ILE A 294 7.24 13.31 9.56
N SER A 295 8.47 12.91 9.82
CA SER A 295 9.28 13.36 10.95
C SER A 295 10.73 13.54 10.53
N ARG A 296 11.56 14.11 11.40
CA ARG A 296 13.01 14.20 11.25
C ARG A 296 13.44 14.91 9.96
N ILE A 297 12.67 15.91 9.53
CA ILE A 297 12.97 16.74 8.36
C ILE A 297 14.16 17.63 8.69
N ARG A 298 15.22 17.54 7.91
CA ARG A 298 16.45 18.30 8.06
C ARG A 298 17.22 18.38 6.76
N GLU A 299 18.01 19.42 6.59
CA GLU A 299 18.89 19.58 5.44
C GLU A 299 20.00 18.52 5.43
N ASP A 300 20.42 18.16 4.24
CA ASP A 300 21.60 17.32 4.00
C ASP A 300 22.74 18.21 3.52
N ALA A 301 23.67 18.52 4.43
CA ALA A 301 24.83 19.37 4.12
C ALA A 301 25.87 18.71 3.19
N THR A 302 25.66 17.46 2.78
CA THR A 302 26.61 16.71 1.93
C THR A 302 26.33 16.87 0.43
N VAL A 303 25.15 17.39 0.07
CA VAL A 303 24.73 17.68 -1.30
C VAL A 303 24.09 19.06 -1.38
N GLU A 304 24.11 19.65 -2.56
CA GLU A 304 23.36 20.87 -2.85
C GLU A 304 21.85 20.56 -2.88
N ASN A 305 21.04 21.40 -2.22
CA ASN A 305 19.57 21.23 -2.17
C ASN A 305 19.12 19.85 -1.68
N GLY A 306 19.69 19.35 -0.60
CA GLY A 306 19.40 18.05 -0.04
C GLY A 306 18.54 18.08 1.22
N LEU A 307 17.60 17.12 1.35
CA LEU A 307 16.82 16.89 2.56
C LEU A 307 16.87 15.43 2.99
N ASN A 308 16.82 15.23 4.31
CA ASN A 308 16.54 13.92 4.92
C ASN A 308 15.22 13.98 5.66
N MET A 309 14.45 12.89 5.62
CA MET A 309 13.21 12.74 6.39
C MET A 309 12.98 11.29 6.81
N TRP A 310 12.11 11.12 7.78
CA TRP A 310 11.58 9.85 8.25
C TRP A 310 10.10 9.80 7.91
N VAL A 311 9.68 8.76 7.16
CA VAL A 311 8.31 8.56 6.71
C VAL A 311 7.77 7.26 7.29
N VAL A 312 6.59 7.29 7.89
CA VAL A 312 5.96 6.11 8.50
C VAL A 312 4.48 6.07 8.15
N SER A 313 3.97 4.89 7.81
CA SER A 313 2.55 4.68 7.56
C SER A 313 2.13 3.25 7.89
N ASP A 314 0.86 3.03 8.18
CA ASP A 314 0.29 1.70 8.27
C ASP A 314 0.26 1.07 6.85
N ASN A 315 1.05 0.01 6.68
CA ASN A 315 1.21 -0.68 5.40
C ASN A 315 -0.02 -1.49 4.98
N LEU A 316 -0.92 -1.83 5.91
CA LEU A 316 -2.18 -2.49 5.60
C LEU A 316 -3.26 -1.47 5.21
N ARG A 317 -3.18 -0.24 5.75
CA ARG A 317 -4.09 0.87 5.44
C ARG A 317 -3.60 1.64 4.21
N LYS A 318 -2.81 2.70 4.39
CA LYS A 318 -2.34 3.52 3.24
C LYS A 318 -1.51 2.72 2.23
N GLY A 319 -0.74 1.77 2.69
CA GLY A 319 0.05 0.88 1.82
C GLY A 319 -0.79 -0.11 0.99
N ALA A 320 -2.07 -0.34 1.33
CA ALA A 320 -2.89 -1.38 0.69
C ALA A 320 -4.38 -1.04 0.68
N ALA A 321 -5.11 -1.40 1.75
CA ALA A 321 -6.56 -1.36 1.80
C ALA A 321 -7.12 0.04 1.67
N LEU A 322 -6.61 1.00 2.44
CA LEU A 322 -7.07 2.39 2.39
C LEU A 322 -6.87 3.00 1.01
N ASN A 323 -5.68 2.84 0.41
CA ASN A 323 -5.44 3.39 -0.91
C ASN A 323 -6.39 2.81 -1.97
N ALA A 324 -6.71 1.51 -1.88
CA ALA A 324 -7.69 0.87 -2.76
C ALA A 324 -9.10 1.45 -2.57
N ILE A 325 -9.53 1.71 -1.33
CA ILE A 325 -10.83 2.35 -1.04
C ILE A 325 -10.83 3.81 -1.52
N GLN A 326 -9.77 4.56 -1.29
CA GLN A 326 -9.63 5.93 -1.81
C GLN A 326 -9.68 5.98 -3.35
N ILE A 327 -9.13 4.98 -4.05
CA ILE A 327 -9.29 4.84 -5.51
C ILE A 327 -10.77 4.61 -5.86
N ALA A 328 -11.48 3.77 -5.12
CA ALA A 328 -12.92 3.55 -5.34
C ALA A 328 -13.73 4.84 -5.08
N GLU A 329 -13.43 5.57 -4.01
CA GLU A 329 -14.01 6.89 -3.72
C GLU A 329 -13.74 7.90 -4.85
N LEU A 330 -12.53 7.91 -5.40
CA LEU A 330 -12.16 8.79 -6.51
C LEU A 330 -12.98 8.50 -7.77
N LEU A 331 -13.22 7.21 -8.08
CA LEU A 331 -14.09 6.81 -9.20
C LEU A 331 -15.52 7.32 -9.01
N VAL A 332 -16.06 7.17 -7.81
CA VAL A 332 -17.42 7.59 -7.45
C VAL A 332 -17.54 9.11 -7.44
N ASN A 333 -16.64 9.81 -6.76
CA ASN A 333 -16.69 11.26 -6.60
C ASN A 333 -16.50 12.03 -7.92
N ARG A 334 -15.76 11.45 -8.86
CA ARG A 334 -15.59 12.00 -10.22
C ARG A 334 -16.71 11.57 -11.19
N GLY A 335 -17.67 10.76 -10.75
CA GLY A 335 -18.76 10.26 -11.59
C GLY A 335 -18.28 9.37 -12.74
N LEU A 336 -17.11 8.72 -12.59
CA LEU A 336 -16.51 7.87 -13.63
C LEU A 336 -17.20 6.51 -13.74
N ILE A 337 -17.87 6.08 -12.68
CA ILE A 337 -18.72 4.89 -12.62
C ILE A 337 -20.08 5.26 -12.02
N LYS A 338 -21.08 4.48 -12.35
CA LYS A 338 -22.45 4.60 -11.79
C LYS A 338 -22.88 3.23 -11.28
N PRO A 339 -23.70 3.19 -10.20
CA PRO A 339 -24.30 1.94 -9.77
C PRO A 339 -25.08 1.30 -10.90
N ARG A 340 -24.90 0.00 -11.10
CA ARG A 340 -25.71 -0.76 -12.05
C ARG A 340 -27.11 -0.92 -11.50
N ALA A 341 -28.11 -0.93 -12.39
CA ALA A 341 -29.45 -1.31 -12.00
C ALA A 341 -29.41 -2.77 -11.52
N ALA A 342 -30.04 -3.04 -10.39
CA ALA A 342 -30.28 -4.44 -9.99
C ALA A 342 -31.09 -5.11 -11.09
N ALA A 343 -30.57 -6.23 -11.62
CA ALA A 343 -31.25 -7.01 -12.66
C ALA A 343 -32.51 -7.66 -12.11
#